data_32853eaba93d3a9bb5afefd612bb442b
#
_entry.id   32853eaba93d3a9bb5afefd612bb442b
#
_cell.length_a   1.000
_cell.length_b   1.000
_cell.length_c   1.000
_cell.angle_alpha   90.00
_cell.angle_beta   90.00
_cell.angle_gamma   90.00
#
_symmetry.space_group_name_H-M   'P 1'
#
loop_
_entity.id
_entity.type
_entity.pdbx_description
1 polymer ?
#
loop_
_entity_poly.entity_id
_entity_poly.type
_entity_poly.pdbx_seq_one_letter_code
_entity_poly.pdbx_strand_id
1 'polypeptide(L)'
;HVFIGAGGSSLLLLQKVEIDEKDGYGGFPVSGEWLVCKNRDIIAQHQAKVYSKAGLGDPPMSVPHLDTRYIDGKRELLFGPFAGFSPKFLKEGSNLDLFKSISFKNIPSMLGAFWHNLPLTEYLIKQVAMSFSDRMDDLRKFIKDAKEEDWEVVVAGQRVQTIKRDAYEGGKLEFGTEVISSKDGKITCLMGASPGASTAVKIMLDVLEKAFPERINTARGQEMLNQMVPTWKTELTKEIFEENLLKSEEALGLGEKRQREISQ
;
A
#
# COMPACT_ATOMS: atom_id res chain seq x y z
N HIS A 1 13.15 -22.49 -5.87
CA HIS A 1 13.00 -21.07 -5.53
C HIS A 1 11.87 -20.88 -4.52
N VAL A 2 12.11 -20.05 -3.49
CA VAL A 2 11.11 -19.67 -2.50
C VAL A 2 10.78 -18.18 -2.66
N PHE A 3 9.49 -17.87 -2.80
CA PHE A 3 8.99 -16.50 -2.82
C PHE A 3 8.24 -16.21 -1.53
N ILE A 4 8.68 -15.21 -0.77
CA ILE A 4 8.04 -14.75 0.48
C ILE A 4 7.18 -13.54 0.15
N GLY A 5 5.87 -13.74 0.05
CA GLY A 5 4.87 -12.72 -0.22
C GLY A 5 3.80 -12.66 0.86
N ALA A 6 4.21 -12.53 2.14
CA ALA A 6 3.34 -12.65 3.31
C ALA A 6 2.86 -11.29 3.87
N GLY A 7 2.88 -10.23 3.05
CA GLY A 7 2.48 -8.89 3.48
C GLY A 7 3.29 -8.41 4.69
N GLY A 8 2.63 -7.94 5.74
CA GLY A 8 3.32 -7.47 6.95
C GLY A 8 4.20 -8.52 7.63
N SER A 9 3.88 -9.81 7.47
CA SER A 9 4.69 -10.89 8.06
C SER A 9 5.92 -11.26 7.23
N SER A 10 6.12 -10.68 6.04
CA SER A 10 7.28 -10.98 5.18
C SER A 10 8.61 -10.72 5.91
N LEU A 11 8.71 -9.66 6.70
CA LEU A 11 9.92 -9.36 7.48
C LEU A 11 10.24 -10.47 8.48
N LEU A 12 9.25 -10.95 9.24
CA LEU A 12 9.46 -12.00 10.22
C LEU A 12 9.87 -13.34 9.58
N LEU A 13 9.37 -13.62 8.38
CA LEU A 13 9.77 -14.80 7.60
C LEU A 13 11.16 -14.61 7.02
N LEU A 14 11.48 -13.44 6.46
CA LEU A 14 12.79 -13.11 5.94
C LEU A 14 13.89 -13.25 7.02
N GLN A 15 13.60 -12.84 8.25
CA GLN A 15 14.54 -12.93 9.36
C GLN A 15 14.87 -14.39 9.75
N LYS A 16 14.00 -15.36 9.45
CA LYS A 16 14.24 -16.78 9.69
C LYS A 16 15.13 -17.44 8.63
N VAL A 17 15.35 -16.77 7.51
CA VAL A 17 16.18 -17.29 6.42
C VAL A 17 17.62 -16.87 6.64
N GLU A 18 18.57 -17.76 6.32
CA GLU A 18 20.00 -17.50 6.44
C GLU A 18 20.56 -16.90 5.15
N ILE A 19 20.29 -15.59 4.94
CA ILE A 19 20.85 -14.81 3.84
C ILE A 19 21.37 -13.46 4.38
N ASP A 20 22.46 -12.96 3.82
CA ASP A 20 23.09 -11.70 4.26
C ASP A 20 22.24 -10.48 3.88
N GLU A 21 21.51 -10.58 2.79
CA GLU A 21 20.71 -9.50 2.24
C GLU A 21 19.56 -9.03 3.15
N LYS A 22 19.21 -9.82 4.17
CA LYS A 22 18.21 -9.43 5.18
C LYS A 22 18.72 -8.41 6.20
N ASP A 23 20.06 -8.28 6.32
CA ASP A 23 20.67 -7.49 7.39
C ASP A 23 20.39 -6.00 7.24
N GLY A 24 19.95 -5.37 8.34
CA GLY A 24 19.58 -3.96 8.36
C GLY A 24 18.13 -3.67 7.97
N TYR A 25 17.36 -4.68 7.56
CA TYR A 25 15.93 -4.50 7.34
C TYR A 25 15.13 -4.53 8.64
N GLY A 26 14.21 -3.57 8.78
CA GLY A 26 13.26 -3.44 9.87
C GLY A 26 11.86 -3.14 9.34
N GLY A 27 10.91 -3.07 10.23
CA GLY A 27 9.52 -2.75 9.92
C GLY A 27 8.94 -1.71 10.86
N PHE A 28 8.21 -0.75 10.32
CA PHE A 28 7.44 0.23 11.06
C PHE A 28 5.95 -0.02 10.82
N PRO A 29 5.21 -0.57 11.82
CA PRO A 29 3.81 -0.88 11.65
C PRO A 29 2.95 0.37 11.81
N VAL A 30 2.03 0.57 10.85
CA VAL A 30 1.03 1.63 10.86
C VAL A 30 -0.33 1.00 10.61
N SER A 31 -1.32 1.31 11.43
CA SER A 31 -2.71 0.95 11.15
C SER A 31 -3.43 2.07 10.41
N GLY A 32 -4.46 1.72 9.67
CA GLY A 32 -5.40 2.66 9.08
C GLY A 32 -6.77 2.48 9.73
N GLU A 33 -7.37 3.60 10.13
CA GLU A 33 -8.71 3.64 10.72
C GLU A 33 -9.63 4.49 9.86
N TRP A 34 -10.90 4.11 9.81
CA TRP A 34 -11.93 4.82 9.07
C TRP A 34 -13.13 5.09 9.94
N LEU A 35 -13.75 6.23 9.75
CA LEU A 35 -15.14 6.41 10.12
C LEU A 35 -16.01 5.74 9.05
N VAL A 36 -16.87 4.83 9.46
CA VAL A 36 -17.80 4.12 8.57
C VAL A 36 -19.21 4.55 8.92
N CYS A 37 -19.97 4.96 7.91
CA CYS A 37 -21.35 5.36 8.07
C CYS A 37 -22.26 4.15 8.25
N LYS A 38 -23.12 4.16 9.24
CA LYS A 38 -24.15 3.13 9.51
C LYS A 38 -25.52 3.50 8.94
N ASN A 39 -25.74 4.77 8.66
CA ASN A 39 -27.03 5.31 8.22
C ASN A 39 -27.19 5.14 6.71
N ARG A 40 -28.11 4.29 6.28
CA ARG A 40 -28.34 3.95 4.87
C ARG A 40 -28.86 5.12 4.04
N ASP A 41 -29.59 6.06 4.66
CA ASP A 41 -30.11 7.25 3.97
C ASP A 41 -28.96 8.21 3.62
N ILE A 42 -27.97 8.37 4.50
CA ILE A 42 -26.77 9.17 4.24
C ILE A 42 -25.92 8.50 3.16
N ILE A 43 -25.71 7.17 3.24
CA ILE A 43 -24.95 6.41 2.24
C ILE A 43 -25.60 6.52 0.84
N ALA A 44 -26.94 6.54 0.79
CA ALA A 44 -27.68 6.65 -0.47
C ALA A 44 -27.49 7.99 -1.18
N GLN A 45 -27.23 9.06 -0.43
CA GLN A 45 -27.07 10.40 -0.97
C GLN A 45 -25.67 10.68 -1.55
N HIS A 46 -24.68 9.84 -1.22
CA HIS A 46 -23.29 10.05 -1.64
C HIS A 46 -22.83 8.96 -2.60
N GLN A 47 -22.25 9.35 -3.76
CA GLN A 47 -21.84 8.42 -4.81
C GLN A 47 -20.45 8.72 -5.36
N ALA A 48 -19.67 9.55 -4.68
CA ALA A 48 -18.38 10.02 -5.16
C ALA A 48 -17.25 9.70 -4.18
N LYS A 49 -16.02 9.94 -4.64
CA LYS A 49 -14.83 10.00 -3.81
C LYS A 49 -14.36 11.45 -3.80
N VAL A 50 -14.35 12.06 -2.61
CA VAL A 50 -14.04 13.47 -2.42
C VAL A 50 -12.81 13.62 -1.54
N TYR A 51 -11.75 14.20 -2.09
CA TYR A 51 -10.52 14.52 -1.36
C TYR A 51 -10.53 15.97 -0.87
N SER A 52 -9.96 16.21 0.30
CA SER A 52 -9.57 17.56 0.68
C SER A 52 -8.26 17.95 -0.01
N LYS A 53 -7.95 19.24 0.01
CA LYS A 53 -6.66 19.74 -0.44
C LYS A 53 -5.63 19.42 0.66
N ALA A 54 -4.49 18.83 0.29
CA ALA A 54 -3.40 18.63 1.22
C ALA A 54 -2.86 19.99 1.71
N GLY A 55 -2.55 20.10 2.99
CA GLY A 55 -1.79 21.23 3.53
C GLY A 55 -0.35 21.25 2.97
N LEU A 56 0.26 22.42 3.00
CA LEU A 56 1.68 22.55 2.65
C LEU A 56 2.53 21.74 3.65
N GLY A 57 3.21 20.71 3.13
CA GLY A 57 4.06 19.83 3.95
C GLY A 57 3.41 18.58 4.50
N ASP A 58 2.10 18.38 4.31
CA ASP A 58 1.45 17.15 4.72
C ASP A 58 1.89 15.96 3.85
N PRO A 59 2.15 14.79 4.44
CA PRO A 59 2.42 13.58 3.66
C PRO A 59 1.23 13.28 2.72
N PRO A 60 1.44 12.93 1.46
CA PRO A 60 0.34 12.70 0.49
C PRO A 60 -0.69 11.65 0.92
N MET A 61 -0.32 10.79 1.88
CA MET A 61 -1.16 9.70 2.39
C MET A 61 -1.99 10.10 3.62
N SER A 62 -1.84 11.32 4.12
CA SER A 62 -2.43 11.78 5.39
C SER A 62 -3.73 12.54 5.23
N VAL A 63 -4.17 12.77 3.98
CA VAL A 63 -5.36 13.58 3.73
C VAL A 63 -6.61 12.71 3.81
N PRO A 64 -7.45 12.89 4.84
CA PRO A 64 -8.74 12.20 4.91
C PRO A 64 -9.61 12.54 3.69
N HIS A 65 -10.35 11.56 3.22
CA HIS A 65 -11.27 11.73 2.11
C HIS A 65 -12.58 10.99 2.39
N LEU A 66 -13.66 11.49 1.83
CA LEU A 66 -14.96 10.84 1.86
C LEU A 66 -15.07 9.92 0.67
N ASP A 67 -15.33 8.64 0.90
CA ASP A 67 -15.19 7.59 -0.10
C ASP A 67 -16.41 6.67 -0.12
N THR A 68 -17.12 6.65 -1.23
CA THR A 68 -18.14 5.65 -1.50
C THR A 68 -17.50 4.40 -2.06
N ARG A 69 -17.69 3.27 -1.40
CA ARG A 69 -17.16 1.96 -1.82
C ARG A 69 -18.25 0.90 -1.87
N TYR A 70 -18.00 -0.12 -2.69
CA TYR A 70 -18.75 -1.35 -2.63
C TYR A 70 -17.92 -2.40 -1.91
N ILE A 71 -18.42 -2.85 -0.75
CA ILE A 71 -17.80 -3.87 0.10
C ILE A 71 -18.79 -5.01 0.20
N ASP A 72 -18.38 -6.20 -0.20
CA ASP A 72 -19.25 -7.39 -0.24
C ASP A 72 -20.61 -7.16 -0.95
N GLY A 73 -20.54 -6.43 -2.08
CA GLY A 73 -21.72 -6.09 -2.89
C GLY A 73 -22.61 -5.00 -2.31
N LYS A 74 -22.28 -4.42 -1.17
CA LYS A 74 -23.03 -3.35 -0.51
C LYS A 74 -22.30 -2.02 -0.65
N ARG A 75 -23.06 -0.96 -0.95
CA ARG A 75 -22.53 0.39 -0.94
C ARG A 75 -22.32 0.85 0.49
N GLU A 76 -21.12 1.32 0.76
CA GLU A 76 -20.69 1.84 2.05
C GLU A 76 -20.08 3.24 1.86
N LEU A 77 -20.15 4.08 2.88
CA LEU A 77 -19.56 5.41 2.90
C LEU A 77 -18.56 5.49 4.04
N LEU A 78 -17.33 5.83 3.69
CA LEU A 78 -16.20 5.86 4.60
C LEU A 78 -15.54 7.23 4.58
N PHE A 79 -15.04 7.67 5.73
CA PHE A 79 -14.24 8.87 5.84
C PHE A 79 -12.91 8.56 6.55
N GLY A 80 -11.80 8.95 5.94
CA GLY A 80 -10.43 8.67 6.39
C GLY A 80 -9.45 8.58 5.22
N PRO A 81 -8.35 7.83 5.34
CA PRO A 81 -7.92 7.11 6.53
C PRO A 81 -7.36 8.02 7.62
N PHE A 82 -7.52 7.64 8.86
CA PHE A 82 -6.77 8.15 10.00
C PHE A 82 -5.64 7.18 10.30
N ALA A 83 -4.45 7.71 10.58
CA ALA A 83 -3.34 6.86 10.95
C ALA A 83 -3.47 6.43 12.41
N GLY A 84 -3.29 5.14 12.65
CA GLY A 84 -3.17 4.56 13.96
C GLY A 84 -1.80 3.87 14.12
N PHE A 85 -1.47 3.50 15.33
CA PHE A 85 -0.29 2.69 15.63
C PHE A 85 -0.71 1.38 16.27
N SER A 86 -0.11 0.30 15.83
CA SER A 86 -0.25 -1.01 16.45
C SER A 86 1.05 -1.78 16.28
N PRO A 87 1.55 -2.47 17.31
CA PRO A 87 2.76 -3.30 17.18
C PRO A 87 2.52 -4.58 16.36
N LYS A 88 1.30 -4.87 15.96
CA LYS A 88 0.95 -5.98 15.09
C LYS A 88 1.39 -5.71 13.65
N PHE A 89 1.86 -6.73 12.96
CA PHE A 89 2.22 -6.65 11.54
C PHE A 89 1.07 -7.03 10.60
N LEU A 90 0.11 -7.77 11.11
CA LEU A 90 -1.16 -8.10 10.43
C LEU A 90 -2.34 -7.70 11.31
N LYS A 91 -3.51 -7.49 10.73
CA LYS A 91 -4.75 -7.15 11.46
C LYS A 91 -5.02 -8.18 12.57
N GLU A 92 -4.89 -9.45 12.25
CA GLU A 92 -5.04 -10.58 13.17
C GLU A 92 -3.67 -11.09 13.71
N GLY A 93 -2.64 -10.23 13.67
CA GLY A 93 -1.30 -10.56 14.15
C GLY A 93 -1.15 -10.45 15.67
N SER A 94 0.09 -10.65 16.13
CA SER A 94 0.47 -10.56 17.53
C SER A 94 0.96 -9.16 17.91
N ASN A 95 0.63 -8.70 19.11
CA ASN A 95 1.21 -7.48 19.69
C ASN A 95 2.73 -7.60 19.92
N LEU A 96 3.29 -8.77 19.76
CA LEU A 96 4.73 -9.02 19.86
C LEU A 96 5.45 -8.96 18.51
N ASP A 97 4.76 -8.76 17.38
CA ASP A 97 5.38 -8.85 16.05
C ASP A 97 6.49 -7.82 15.87
N LEU A 98 6.25 -6.56 16.26
CA LEU A 98 7.27 -5.51 16.19
C LEU A 98 8.48 -5.89 17.06
N PHE A 99 8.26 -6.30 18.30
CA PHE A 99 9.35 -6.64 19.23
C PHE A 99 10.17 -7.83 18.74
N LYS A 100 9.52 -8.85 18.18
CA LYS A 100 10.19 -10.03 17.59
C LYS A 100 11.01 -9.68 16.35
N SER A 101 10.67 -8.59 15.66
CA SER A 101 11.39 -8.15 14.47
C SER A 101 12.67 -7.35 14.79
N ILE A 102 12.86 -6.96 16.05
CA ILE A 102 14.04 -6.18 16.47
C ILE A 102 15.22 -7.14 16.67
N SER A 103 16.35 -6.79 16.08
CA SER A 103 17.60 -7.53 16.18
C SER A 103 18.80 -6.57 16.23
N PHE A 104 19.92 -7.00 16.75
CA PHE A 104 21.15 -6.19 16.78
C PHE A 104 21.56 -5.70 15.37
N LYS A 105 21.19 -6.44 14.33
CA LYS A 105 21.52 -6.11 12.93
C LYS A 105 20.66 -4.98 12.35
N ASN A 106 19.45 -4.75 12.87
CA ASN A 106 18.53 -3.73 12.35
C ASN A 106 18.28 -2.55 13.31
N ILE A 107 18.67 -2.63 14.58
CA ILE A 107 18.57 -1.50 15.52
C ILE A 107 19.17 -0.21 14.95
N PRO A 108 20.39 -0.20 14.39
CA PRO A 108 20.95 1.03 13.82
C PRO A 108 20.08 1.63 12.72
N SER A 109 19.55 0.80 11.84
CA SER A 109 18.66 1.24 10.75
C SER A 109 17.32 1.79 11.28
N MET A 110 16.76 1.16 12.31
CA MET A 110 15.52 1.63 12.94
C MET A 110 15.71 2.97 13.65
N LEU A 111 16.83 3.15 14.36
CA LEU A 111 17.16 4.42 15.03
C LEU A 111 17.43 5.53 14.01
N GLY A 112 18.19 5.25 12.93
CA GLY A 112 18.43 6.21 11.85
C GLY A 112 17.11 6.65 11.19
N ALA A 113 16.26 5.70 10.80
CA ALA A 113 14.96 5.99 10.21
C ALA A 113 14.07 6.80 11.15
N PHE A 114 14.03 6.51 12.45
CA PHE A 114 13.30 7.28 13.44
C PHE A 114 13.80 8.72 13.51
N TRP A 115 15.13 8.92 13.64
CA TRP A 115 15.73 10.25 13.82
C TRP A 115 15.51 11.17 12.62
N HIS A 116 15.60 10.62 11.41
CA HIS A 116 15.41 11.40 10.19
C HIS A 116 13.93 11.60 9.78
N ASN A 117 12.99 10.95 10.49
CA ASN A 117 11.55 11.09 10.25
C ASN A 117 10.77 11.62 11.47
N LEU A 118 11.40 12.47 12.29
CA LEU A 118 10.75 13.06 13.46
C LEU A 118 9.43 13.79 13.14
N PRO A 119 9.32 14.59 12.05
CA PRO A 119 8.04 15.22 11.68
C PRO A 119 6.93 14.20 11.39
N LEU A 120 7.26 13.09 10.72
CA LEU A 120 6.31 12.00 10.49
C LEU A 120 5.90 11.33 11.80
N THR A 121 6.85 11.13 12.71
CA THR A 121 6.58 10.55 14.03
C THR A 121 5.64 11.44 14.85
N GLU A 122 5.88 12.75 14.87
CA GLU A 122 5.01 13.72 15.54
C GLU A 122 3.59 13.70 14.95
N TYR A 123 3.50 13.70 13.62
CA TYR A 123 2.22 13.57 12.92
C TYR A 123 1.46 12.29 13.35
N LEU A 124 2.14 11.14 13.35
CA LEU A 124 1.54 9.86 13.74
C LEU A 124 1.08 9.86 15.20
N ILE A 125 1.86 10.45 16.11
CA ILE A 125 1.47 10.60 17.52
C ILE A 125 0.19 11.43 17.64
N LYS A 126 0.10 12.56 16.92
CA LYS A 126 -1.11 13.39 16.88
C LYS A 126 -2.31 12.61 16.35
N GLN A 127 -2.14 11.84 15.28
CA GLN A 127 -3.22 11.03 14.70
C GLN A 127 -3.72 9.94 15.66
N VAL A 128 -2.81 9.26 16.35
CA VAL A 128 -3.16 8.21 17.35
C VAL A 128 -3.88 8.82 18.55
N ALA A 129 -3.54 10.06 18.91
CA ALA A 129 -4.16 10.77 20.03
C ALA A 129 -5.55 11.37 19.70
N MET A 130 -5.96 11.39 18.41
CA MET A 130 -7.27 11.91 18.02
C MET A 130 -8.41 11.09 18.63
N SER A 131 -9.31 11.79 19.30
CA SER A 131 -10.56 11.21 19.79
C SER A 131 -11.55 10.93 18.66
N PHE A 132 -12.63 10.24 18.97
CA PHE A 132 -13.73 10.05 18.02
C PHE A 132 -14.35 11.39 17.60
N SER A 133 -14.53 12.31 18.56
CA SER A 133 -15.07 13.64 18.30
C SER A 133 -14.17 14.47 17.38
N ASP A 134 -12.84 14.43 17.56
CA ASP A 134 -11.90 15.14 16.67
C ASP A 134 -12.02 14.63 15.20
N ARG A 135 -12.16 13.32 15.03
CA ARG A 135 -12.38 12.72 13.70
C ARG A 135 -13.72 13.11 13.10
N MET A 136 -14.77 13.24 13.93
CA MET A 136 -16.06 13.72 13.49
C MET A 136 -16.00 15.20 13.09
N ASP A 137 -15.20 16.03 13.75
CA ASP A 137 -15.01 17.43 13.38
C ASP A 137 -14.32 17.56 12.01
N ASP A 138 -13.37 16.66 11.69
CA ASP A 138 -12.81 16.57 10.35
C ASP A 138 -13.85 16.13 9.30
N LEU A 139 -14.70 15.15 9.63
CA LEU A 139 -15.80 14.72 8.76
C LEU A 139 -16.81 15.86 8.51
N ARG A 140 -17.11 16.67 9.52
CA ARG A 140 -18.05 17.80 9.40
C ARG A 140 -17.60 18.89 8.42
N LYS A 141 -16.32 18.90 8.03
CA LYS A 141 -15.83 19.72 6.92
C LYS A 141 -16.38 19.29 5.56
N PHE A 142 -16.81 18.02 5.45
CA PHE A 142 -17.39 17.40 4.23
C PHE A 142 -18.91 17.25 4.35
N ILE A 143 -19.41 16.82 5.50
CA ILE A 143 -20.84 16.65 5.82
C ILE A 143 -21.13 17.45 7.09
N LYS A 144 -21.59 18.68 6.92
CA LYS A 144 -21.76 19.67 8.02
C LYS A 144 -22.59 19.15 9.20
N ASP A 145 -23.66 18.42 8.90
CA ASP A 145 -24.63 17.96 9.90
C ASP A 145 -24.40 16.50 10.31
N ALA A 146 -23.16 15.97 10.14
CA ALA A 146 -22.82 14.61 10.53
C ALA A 146 -22.98 14.41 12.04
N LYS A 147 -23.79 13.43 12.41
CA LYS A 147 -24.08 13.05 13.81
C LYS A 147 -23.22 11.86 14.21
N GLU A 148 -22.71 11.87 15.43
CA GLU A 148 -21.85 10.80 15.95
C GLU A 148 -22.54 9.42 15.97
N GLU A 149 -23.84 9.40 16.21
CA GLU A 149 -24.65 8.17 16.23
C GLU A 149 -24.67 7.40 14.89
N ASP A 150 -24.47 8.11 13.77
CA ASP A 150 -24.48 7.55 12.42
C ASP A 150 -23.14 6.95 12.00
N TRP A 151 -22.09 7.12 12.77
CA TRP A 151 -20.73 6.73 12.40
C TRP A 151 -20.07 5.85 13.45
N GLU A 152 -19.11 5.05 13.02
CA GLU A 152 -18.27 4.26 13.92
C GLU A 152 -16.82 4.20 13.40
N VAL A 153 -15.85 3.98 14.31
CA VAL A 153 -14.46 3.78 13.94
C VAL A 153 -14.22 2.31 13.64
N VAL A 154 -13.66 2.04 12.48
CA VAL A 154 -13.28 0.67 12.07
C VAL A 154 -11.80 0.65 11.70
N VAL A 155 -11.06 -0.29 12.28
CA VAL A 155 -9.67 -0.56 11.88
C VAL A 155 -9.70 -1.30 10.54
N ALA A 156 -9.19 -0.66 9.48
CA ALA A 156 -9.18 -1.22 8.14
C ALA A 156 -8.12 -2.31 7.97
N GLY A 157 -6.89 -2.04 8.40
CA GLY A 157 -5.80 -3.00 8.26
C GLY A 157 -4.49 -2.50 8.84
N GLN A 158 -3.46 -3.33 8.68
CA GLN A 158 -2.09 -3.06 9.10
C GLN A 158 -1.19 -2.90 7.88
N ARG A 159 -0.26 -1.96 7.99
CA ARG A 159 0.79 -1.73 7.02
C ARG A 159 2.12 -1.80 7.74
N VAL A 160 3.06 -2.57 7.22
CA VAL A 160 4.43 -2.58 7.70
C VAL A 160 5.29 -1.84 6.68
N GLN A 161 5.67 -0.63 7.05
CA GLN A 161 6.56 0.18 6.22
C GLN A 161 7.98 -0.36 6.37
N THR A 162 8.67 -0.55 5.26
CA THR A 162 10.03 -1.09 5.26
C THR A 162 11.03 -0.05 5.75
N ILE A 163 11.87 -0.45 6.69
CA ILE A 163 13.09 0.28 7.05
C ILE A 163 14.27 -0.49 6.49
N LYS A 164 15.21 0.19 5.84
CA LYS A 164 16.46 -0.41 5.38
C LYS A 164 17.67 0.41 5.80
N ARG A 165 18.83 -0.23 5.79
CA ARG A 165 20.10 0.47 6.05
C ARG A 165 20.37 1.50 4.97
N ASP A 166 20.80 2.65 5.40
CA ASP A 166 21.29 3.74 4.55
C ASP A 166 22.70 4.13 4.96
N ALA A 167 23.53 4.44 3.97
CA ALA A 167 24.95 4.75 4.21
C ALA A 167 25.16 6.13 4.87
N TYR A 168 24.23 7.06 4.68
CA TYR A 168 24.34 8.44 5.18
C TYR A 168 23.50 8.65 6.44
N GLU A 169 22.28 8.08 6.46
CA GLU A 169 21.30 8.28 7.53
C GLU A 169 21.31 7.14 8.57
N GLY A 170 22.14 6.11 8.35
CA GLY A 170 22.14 4.88 9.14
C GLY A 170 20.91 4.00 8.84
N GLY A 171 19.76 4.59 8.62
CA GLY A 171 18.53 3.91 8.24
C GLY A 171 17.53 4.83 7.58
N LYS A 172 16.80 4.31 6.61
CA LYS A 172 15.81 5.02 5.81
C LYS A 172 14.47 4.29 5.80
N LEU A 173 13.40 5.08 5.88
CA LEU A 173 12.03 4.59 5.70
C LEU A 173 11.70 4.56 4.21
N GLU A 174 11.43 3.37 3.67
CA GLU A 174 11.05 3.20 2.27
C GLU A 174 9.53 3.23 2.10
N PHE A 175 9.08 4.10 1.19
CA PHE A 175 7.68 4.17 0.82
C PHE A 175 7.45 3.35 -0.46
N GLY A 176 6.52 2.40 -0.39
CA GLY A 176 6.23 1.50 -1.51
C GLY A 176 6.62 0.07 -1.23
N THR A 177 7.09 -0.64 -2.26
CA THR A 177 7.48 -2.04 -2.20
C THR A 177 8.98 -2.22 -2.41
N GLU A 178 9.56 -3.19 -1.71
CA GLU A 178 10.97 -3.57 -1.80
C GLU A 178 11.07 -5.06 -2.15
N VAL A 179 11.88 -5.39 -3.12
CA VAL A 179 12.15 -6.78 -3.53
C VAL A 179 13.58 -7.15 -3.12
N ILE A 180 13.70 -8.07 -2.18
CA ILE A 180 14.96 -8.57 -1.65
C ILE A 180 15.19 -9.96 -2.23
N SER A 181 16.33 -10.20 -2.87
CA SER A 181 16.68 -11.50 -3.41
C SER A 181 18.02 -11.97 -2.86
N SER A 182 18.13 -13.25 -2.52
CA SER A 182 19.41 -13.87 -2.15
C SER A 182 20.37 -13.88 -3.33
N LYS A 183 21.70 -13.80 -3.06
CA LYS A 183 22.75 -13.83 -4.09
C LYS A 183 22.70 -15.08 -4.96
N ASP A 184 22.28 -16.20 -4.40
CA ASP A 184 22.15 -17.47 -5.11
C ASP A 184 20.83 -17.58 -5.91
N GLY A 185 19.99 -16.56 -5.88
CA GLY A 185 18.72 -16.51 -6.60
C GLY A 185 17.64 -17.48 -6.10
N LYS A 186 17.82 -18.14 -4.95
CA LYS A 186 16.87 -19.17 -4.49
C LYS A 186 15.72 -18.60 -3.65
N ILE A 187 15.90 -17.42 -3.09
CA ILE A 187 14.93 -16.78 -2.22
C ILE A 187 14.67 -15.37 -2.71
N THR A 188 13.40 -15.01 -2.81
CA THR A 188 12.96 -13.64 -3.06
C THR A 188 11.88 -13.27 -2.06
N CYS A 189 12.00 -12.11 -1.45
CA CYS A 189 11.05 -11.58 -0.47
C CYS A 189 10.50 -10.25 -0.98
N LEU A 190 9.17 -10.13 -0.98
CA LEU A 190 8.47 -8.88 -1.22
C LEU A 190 8.11 -8.25 0.12
N MET A 191 8.62 -7.06 0.36
CA MET A 191 8.34 -6.25 1.54
C MET A 191 7.70 -4.92 1.18
N GLY A 192 7.23 -4.20 2.19
CA GLY A 192 6.68 -2.86 2.05
C GLY A 192 5.16 -2.82 1.97
N ALA A 193 4.68 -1.66 1.56
CA ALA A 193 3.28 -1.33 1.64
C ALA A 193 2.71 -0.87 0.29
N SER A 194 1.53 -0.27 0.34
CA SER A 194 0.85 0.30 -0.81
C SER A 194 1.73 1.32 -1.61
N PRO A 195 1.56 1.38 -2.94
CA PRO A 195 0.57 0.68 -3.74
C PRO A 195 1.03 -0.73 -4.13
N GLY A 196 0.33 -1.77 -3.71
CA GLY A 196 0.64 -3.17 -4.05
C GLY A 196 -0.22 -3.70 -5.20
N ALA A 197 -1.53 -3.52 -5.13
CA ALA A 197 -2.45 -4.09 -6.10
C ALA A 197 -2.30 -3.48 -7.51
N SER A 198 -2.23 -2.15 -7.62
CA SER A 198 -2.10 -1.46 -8.91
C SER A 198 -0.74 -1.63 -9.58
N THR A 199 0.29 -1.97 -8.80
CA THR A 199 1.67 -2.18 -9.28
C THR A 199 2.08 -3.65 -9.32
N ALA A 200 1.15 -4.59 -9.03
CA ALA A 200 1.45 -6.00 -8.87
C ALA A 200 2.12 -6.62 -10.09
N VAL A 201 1.63 -6.30 -11.31
CA VAL A 201 2.22 -6.80 -12.56
C VAL A 201 3.67 -6.37 -12.68
N LYS A 202 3.96 -5.06 -12.50
CA LYS A 202 5.32 -4.52 -12.57
C LYS A 202 6.24 -5.17 -11.54
N ILE A 203 5.76 -5.31 -10.28
CA ILE A 203 6.53 -5.94 -9.20
C ILE A 203 6.85 -7.40 -9.55
N MET A 204 5.88 -8.16 -10.09
CA MET A 204 6.13 -9.56 -10.46
C MET A 204 7.10 -9.69 -11.64
N LEU A 205 7.07 -8.78 -12.58
CA LEU A 205 8.08 -8.73 -13.66
C LEU A 205 9.49 -8.48 -13.09
N ASP A 206 9.63 -7.54 -12.14
CA ASP A 206 10.89 -7.27 -11.45
C ASP A 206 11.38 -8.48 -10.64
N VAL A 207 10.46 -9.20 -9.99
CA VAL A 207 10.76 -10.46 -9.30
C VAL A 207 11.27 -11.52 -10.27
N LEU A 208 10.60 -11.68 -11.41
CA LEU A 208 11.01 -12.66 -12.43
C LEU A 208 12.40 -12.33 -12.98
N GLU A 209 12.68 -11.07 -13.28
CA GLU A 209 14.00 -10.64 -13.76
C GLU A 209 15.12 -10.90 -12.74
N LYS A 210 14.85 -10.63 -11.46
CA LYS A 210 15.82 -10.85 -10.38
C LYS A 210 16.02 -12.32 -10.03
N ALA A 211 14.94 -13.09 -9.98
CA ALA A 211 14.96 -14.46 -9.51
C ALA A 211 15.31 -15.48 -10.61
N PHE A 212 14.98 -15.17 -11.86
CA PHE A 212 15.12 -16.11 -12.99
C PHE A 212 15.77 -15.47 -14.24
N PRO A 213 16.87 -14.71 -14.09
CA PRO A 213 17.47 -13.99 -15.21
C PRO A 213 17.83 -14.92 -16.38
N GLU A 214 18.30 -16.13 -16.08
CA GLU A 214 18.67 -17.13 -17.09
C GLU A 214 17.49 -17.61 -17.95
N ARG A 215 16.27 -17.59 -17.41
CA ARG A 215 15.06 -17.96 -18.14
C ARG A 215 14.46 -16.78 -18.89
N ILE A 216 14.41 -15.64 -18.22
CA ILE A 216 13.79 -14.43 -18.75
C ILE A 216 14.56 -13.84 -19.92
N ASN A 217 15.90 -13.91 -19.89
CA ASN A 217 16.76 -13.35 -20.94
C ASN A 217 16.94 -14.28 -22.16
N THR A 218 16.28 -15.43 -22.20
CA THR A 218 16.23 -16.28 -23.41
C THR A 218 15.24 -15.73 -24.43
N ALA A 219 15.41 -16.03 -25.71
CA ALA A 219 14.46 -15.67 -26.77
C ALA A 219 13.03 -16.14 -26.44
N ARG A 220 12.89 -17.38 -25.94
CA ARG A 220 11.60 -17.93 -25.51
C ARG A 220 11.01 -17.19 -24.31
N GLY A 221 11.84 -16.81 -23.32
CA GLY A 221 11.41 -16.03 -22.16
C GLY A 221 10.90 -14.64 -22.54
N GLN A 222 11.62 -13.95 -23.43
CA GLN A 222 11.24 -12.65 -23.96
C GLN A 222 9.94 -12.73 -24.77
N GLU A 223 9.81 -13.72 -25.64
CA GLU A 223 8.61 -13.96 -26.43
C GLU A 223 7.37 -14.18 -25.53
N MET A 224 7.50 -15.05 -24.52
CA MET A 224 6.43 -15.36 -23.59
C MET A 224 6.00 -14.11 -22.79
N LEU A 225 6.95 -13.29 -22.32
CA LEU A 225 6.64 -12.06 -21.61
C LEU A 225 5.97 -11.02 -22.52
N ASN A 226 6.42 -10.89 -23.77
CA ASN A 226 5.78 -9.99 -24.74
C ASN A 226 4.37 -10.44 -25.12
N GLN A 227 4.08 -11.74 -25.12
CA GLN A 227 2.72 -12.26 -25.31
C GLN A 227 1.80 -11.91 -24.14
N MET A 228 2.31 -11.99 -22.89
CA MET A 228 1.54 -11.66 -21.68
C MET A 228 1.42 -10.16 -21.43
N VAL A 229 2.47 -9.41 -21.72
CA VAL A 229 2.57 -7.96 -21.50
C VAL A 229 3.19 -7.32 -22.77
N PRO A 230 2.39 -7.03 -23.80
CA PRO A 230 2.89 -6.55 -25.10
C PRO A 230 3.75 -5.29 -25.04
N THR A 231 3.57 -4.48 -24.00
CA THR A 231 4.34 -3.25 -23.74
C THR A 231 5.54 -3.44 -22.84
N TRP A 232 5.88 -4.68 -22.45
CA TRP A 232 7.02 -4.95 -21.60
C TRP A 232 8.33 -4.51 -22.26
N LYS A 233 9.09 -3.62 -21.60
CA LYS A 233 10.32 -3.00 -22.13
C LYS A 233 10.14 -2.19 -23.44
N THR A 234 8.91 -1.84 -23.78
CA THR A 234 8.61 -0.98 -24.92
C THR A 234 8.35 0.44 -24.42
N GLU A 235 8.90 1.44 -25.12
CA GLU A 235 8.55 2.83 -24.84
C GLU A 235 7.06 3.06 -25.17
N LEU A 236 6.33 3.56 -24.20
CA LEU A 236 4.89 3.77 -24.35
C LEU A 236 4.62 5.06 -25.10
N THR A 237 4.45 4.99 -26.43
CA THR A 237 3.94 6.10 -27.22
C THR A 237 2.42 6.24 -27.06
N LYS A 238 1.88 7.38 -27.53
CA LYS A 238 0.44 7.61 -27.49
C LYS A 238 -0.34 6.53 -28.26
N GLU A 239 0.16 6.16 -29.43
CA GLU A 239 -0.45 5.16 -30.31
C GLU A 239 -0.48 3.77 -29.65
N ILE A 240 0.64 3.35 -29.05
CA ILE A 240 0.74 2.07 -28.32
C ILE A 240 -0.20 2.08 -27.12
N PHE A 241 -0.29 3.21 -26.41
CA PHE A 241 -1.22 3.34 -25.27
C PHE A 241 -2.67 3.20 -25.73
N GLU A 242 -3.09 3.90 -26.77
CA GLU A 242 -4.45 3.85 -27.30
C GLU A 242 -4.82 2.45 -27.81
N GLU A 243 -3.91 1.77 -28.52
CA GLU A 243 -4.11 0.38 -28.96
C GLU A 243 -4.30 -0.59 -27.79
N ASN A 244 -3.45 -0.49 -26.76
CA ASN A 244 -3.57 -1.34 -25.58
C ASN A 244 -4.81 -1.04 -24.75
N LEU A 245 -5.23 0.23 -24.68
CA LEU A 245 -6.46 0.63 -24.02
C LEU A 245 -7.66 -0.04 -24.68
N LEU A 246 -7.77 0.06 -26.02
CA LEU A 246 -8.84 -0.57 -26.78
C LEU A 246 -8.89 -2.09 -26.58
N LYS A 247 -7.74 -2.75 -26.67
CA LYS A 247 -7.65 -4.22 -26.42
C LYS A 247 -8.08 -4.58 -24.99
N SER A 248 -7.71 -3.76 -24.00
CA SER A 248 -8.10 -3.97 -22.61
C SER A 248 -9.59 -3.73 -22.40
N GLU A 249 -10.15 -2.70 -22.99
CA GLU A 249 -11.59 -2.41 -22.93
C GLU A 249 -12.41 -3.53 -23.57
N GLU A 250 -11.97 -4.08 -24.70
CA GLU A 250 -12.60 -5.22 -25.36
C GLU A 250 -12.53 -6.49 -24.50
N ALA A 251 -11.34 -6.83 -24.01
CA ALA A 251 -11.12 -8.03 -23.19
C ALA A 251 -11.91 -7.99 -21.86
N LEU A 252 -12.14 -6.80 -21.30
CA LEU A 252 -12.88 -6.60 -20.06
C LEU A 252 -14.39 -6.32 -20.27
N GLY A 253 -14.84 -6.22 -21.52
CA GLY A 253 -16.23 -5.87 -21.86
C GLY A 253 -16.62 -4.44 -21.44
N LEU A 254 -15.67 -3.50 -21.39
CA LEU A 254 -15.90 -2.12 -20.95
C LEU A 254 -16.27 -1.19 -22.10
N GLY A 255 -15.92 -1.53 -23.33
CA GLY A 255 -16.13 -0.65 -24.52
C GLY A 255 -17.60 -0.31 -24.77
N GLU A 256 -18.52 -1.26 -24.57
CA GLU A 256 -19.97 -1.03 -24.75
C GLU A 256 -20.57 -0.10 -23.68
N LYS A 257 -20.05 -0.11 -22.45
CA LYS A 257 -20.51 0.77 -21.37
C LYS A 257 -20.12 2.22 -21.63
N ARG A 258 -18.91 2.46 -22.13
CA ARG A 258 -18.41 3.80 -22.43
C ARG A 258 -19.20 4.46 -23.57
N GLN A 259 -19.59 3.70 -24.59
CA GLN A 259 -20.43 4.22 -25.67
C GLN A 259 -21.84 4.60 -25.19
N ARG A 260 -22.43 3.85 -24.24
CA ARG A 260 -23.74 4.17 -23.66
C ARG A 260 -23.72 5.41 -22.78
N GLU A 261 -22.64 5.64 -22.03
CA GLU A 261 -22.48 6.82 -21.16
C GLU A 261 -22.21 8.11 -21.94
N ILE A 262 -21.54 8.03 -23.11
CA ILE A 262 -21.31 9.17 -24.00
C ILE A 262 -22.57 9.53 -24.81
N SER A 263 -23.52 8.59 -24.95
CA SER A 263 -24.77 8.75 -25.72
C SER A 263 -25.96 9.21 -24.86
N GLN A 264 -25.75 9.42 -23.56
CA GLN A 264 -26.71 10.00 -22.61
C GLN A 264 -26.27 11.39 -22.17
#